data_3b28567dbd6f44198860f82861c1d4e5
#
_entry.id   3b28567dbd6f44198860f82861c1d4e5
#
_cell.length_a   1.000
_cell.length_b   1.000
_cell.length_c   1.000
_cell.angle_alpha   90.00
_cell.angle_beta   90.00
_cell.angle_gamma   90.00
#
_symmetry.space_group_name_H-M   'P 1'
#
loop_
_entity.id
_entity.type
_entity.pdbx_description
1 polymer ?
#
loop_
_entity_poly.entity_id
_entity_poly.type
_entity_poly.pdbx_seq_one_letter_code
_entity_poly.pdbx_strand_id
1 'polypeptide(L)'
;MEAYGEFARVYDIFQDNVDYDSWAGYLKDTLREYGISDGLILELGCGTGTMTELLAASGYDMIGVDNSEEMLAEAMQKRETSGHDILYLLQNMQEFELYGTVRAVISVCDSLNYLTEEQDLEHVFELVNNYLDPGGLFIFDMNTVYKYQEMIGDSTIAENREEGSFIWENTYDEESGINEYALTLFLPDTDGRYEKVEEVHYQRAYPLEQIKTLLQSSGLKLLAVYDAYTRDAPRADSGRLTFIAKEYGK
;
A
#
# COMPACT_ATOMS: atom_id res chain seq x y z
N MET A 1 18.03 4.41 8.29
CA MET A 1 17.68 5.30 7.18
C MET A 1 16.19 5.14 6.99
N GLU A 2 15.49 6.23 6.80
CA GLU A 2 14.04 6.19 6.55
C GLU A 2 13.77 5.53 5.18
N ALA A 3 12.77 4.68 5.09
CA ALA A 3 12.36 4.05 3.83
C ALA A 3 11.75 5.11 2.89
N TYR A 4 11.95 4.96 1.58
CA TYR A 4 11.41 5.84 0.56
C TYR A 4 11.91 7.30 0.60
N GLY A 5 13.19 7.52 0.91
CA GLY A 5 13.84 8.81 0.76
C GLY A 5 14.07 9.17 -0.72
N GLU A 6 15.30 9.03 -1.19
CA GLU A 6 15.66 9.33 -2.59
C GLU A 6 14.96 8.41 -3.61
N PHE A 7 14.52 7.21 -3.20
CA PHE A 7 13.78 6.30 -4.07
C PHE A 7 12.44 6.89 -4.51
N ALA A 8 11.79 7.74 -3.71
CA ALA A 8 10.52 8.38 -4.06
C ALA A 8 10.57 9.08 -5.43
N ARG A 9 11.69 9.74 -5.76
CA ARG A 9 11.88 10.49 -7.02
C ARG A 9 11.82 9.63 -8.28
N VAL A 10 12.14 8.36 -8.17
CA VAL A 10 12.17 7.40 -9.29
C VAL A 10 11.18 6.26 -9.11
N TYR A 11 10.42 6.28 -8.02
CA TYR A 11 9.48 5.22 -7.66
C TYR A 11 8.51 4.90 -8.79
N ASP A 12 7.81 5.89 -9.30
CA ASP A 12 6.82 5.67 -10.36
C ASP A 12 7.44 5.13 -11.65
N ILE A 13 8.70 5.49 -11.93
CA ILE A 13 9.43 5.02 -13.12
C ILE A 13 9.70 3.52 -12.99
N PHE A 14 10.17 3.07 -11.81
CA PHE A 14 10.47 1.66 -11.56
C PHE A 14 9.24 0.81 -11.19
N GLN A 15 8.08 1.43 -10.97
CA GLN A 15 6.80 0.77 -10.73
C GLN A 15 5.88 0.73 -11.97
N ASP A 16 6.41 0.93 -13.17
CA ASP A 16 5.65 0.91 -14.43
C ASP A 16 5.07 -0.47 -14.79
N ASN A 17 5.52 -1.53 -14.11
CA ASN A 17 4.96 -2.88 -14.20
C ASN A 17 3.66 -3.06 -13.39
N VAL A 18 3.28 -2.07 -12.55
CA VAL A 18 2.02 -2.08 -11.81
C VAL A 18 0.92 -1.46 -12.65
N ASP A 19 -0.11 -2.24 -12.96
CA ASP A 19 -1.28 -1.75 -13.71
C ASP A 19 -2.24 -1.00 -12.78
N TYR A 20 -1.86 0.21 -12.37
CA TYR A 20 -2.64 1.07 -11.48
C TYR A 20 -4.03 1.37 -12.01
N ASP A 21 -4.21 1.50 -13.34
CA ASP A 21 -5.51 1.75 -13.96
C ASP A 21 -6.47 0.57 -13.76
N SER A 22 -6.01 -0.65 -13.98
CA SER A 22 -6.78 -1.87 -13.70
C SER A 22 -7.12 -2.00 -12.23
N TRP A 23 -6.15 -1.71 -11.34
CA TRP A 23 -6.38 -1.78 -9.89
C TRP A 23 -7.38 -0.73 -9.41
N ALA A 24 -7.28 0.51 -9.91
CA ALA A 24 -8.27 1.55 -9.64
C ALA A 24 -9.67 1.15 -10.16
N GLY A 25 -9.74 0.53 -11.33
CA GLY A 25 -10.97 -0.06 -11.87
C GLY A 25 -11.58 -1.08 -10.92
N TYR A 26 -10.77 -2.04 -10.44
CA TYR A 26 -11.19 -3.05 -9.48
C TYR A 26 -11.68 -2.47 -8.16
N LEU A 27 -10.95 -1.50 -7.59
CA LEU A 27 -11.33 -0.82 -6.34
C LEU A 27 -12.66 -0.08 -6.50
N LYS A 28 -12.81 0.65 -7.59
CA LYS A 28 -14.03 1.39 -7.95
C LYS A 28 -15.25 0.48 -8.08
N ASP A 29 -15.09 -0.64 -8.77
CA ASP A 29 -16.15 -1.62 -8.96
C ASP A 29 -16.49 -2.30 -7.63
N THR A 30 -15.49 -2.58 -6.80
CA THR A 30 -15.68 -3.11 -5.44
C THR A 30 -16.43 -2.12 -4.55
N LEU A 31 -16.02 -0.86 -4.50
CA LEU A 31 -16.71 0.18 -3.73
C LEU A 31 -18.18 0.29 -4.14
N ARG A 32 -18.47 0.33 -5.45
CA ARG A 32 -19.83 0.42 -5.99
C ARG A 32 -20.68 -0.82 -5.67
N GLU A 33 -20.10 -2.02 -5.73
CA GLU A 33 -20.77 -3.27 -5.36
C GLU A 33 -21.30 -3.23 -3.93
N TYR A 34 -20.57 -2.58 -3.03
CA TYR A 34 -20.97 -2.40 -1.63
C TYR A 34 -21.69 -1.07 -1.36
N GLY A 35 -22.12 -0.36 -2.40
CA GLY A 35 -22.97 0.83 -2.32
C GLY A 35 -22.23 2.14 -2.03
N ILE A 36 -20.91 2.18 -2.26
CA ILE A 36 -20.07 3.38 -2.13
C ILE A 36 -19.76 3.89 -3.53
N SER A 37 -20.51 4.90 -4.01
CA SER A 37 -20.35 5.51 -5.32
C SER A 37 -19.70 6.91 -5.27
N ASP A 38 -19.59 7.47 -4.08
CA ASP A 38 -19.10 8.82 -3.80
C ASP A 38 -18.67 8.94 -2.33
N GLY A 39 -18.20 10.12 -1.94
CA GLY A 39 -17.84 10.50 -0.58
C GLY A 39 -16.37 10.30 -0.26
N LEU A 40 -16.07 10.52 1.01
CA LEU A 40 -14.68 10.60 1.50
C LEU A 40 -14.07 9.21 1.65
N ILE A 41 -12.91 9.01 1.04
CA ILE A 41 -12.09 7.79 1.13
C ILE A 41 -10.71 8.16 1.65
N LEU A 42 -10.21 7.36 2.57
CA LEU A 42 -8.84 7.42 3.06
C LEU A 42 -7.97 6.37 2.36
N GLU A 43 -6.81 6.77 1.87
CA GLU A 43 -5.75 5.84 1.48
C GLU A 43 -4.61 5.87 2.50
N LEU A 44 -4.28 4.71 3.09
CA LEU A 44 -3.16 4.52 4.02
C LEU A 44 -1.95 3.97 3.26
N GLY A 45 -0.79 4.63 3.42
CA GLY A 45 0.40 4.34 2.63
C GLY A 45 0.22 4.77 1.18
N CYS A 46 -0.22 6.02 0.96
CA CYS A 46 -0.55 6.50 -0.38
C CYS A 46 0.67 6.73 -1.29
N GLY A 47 1.88 6.75 -0.73
CA GLY A 47 3.12 6.94 -1.46
C GLY A 47 3.09 8.20 -2.33
N THR A 48 3.46 8.06 -3.58
CA THR A 48 3.44 9.15 -4.58
C THR A 48 2.03 9.56 -5.05
N GLY A 49 0.97 9.02 -4.43
CA GLY A 49 -0.42 9.41 -4.66
C GLY A 49 -1.04 8.92 -5.98
N THR A 50 -0.41 7.98 -6.68
CA THR A 50 -0.92 7.51 -7.99
C THR A 50 -2.31 6.92 -7.89
N MET A 51 -2.58 6.05 -6.93
CA MET A 51 -3.92 5.46 -6.71
C MET A 51 -4.89 6.52 -6.18
N THR A 52 -4.46 7.39 -5.26
CA THR A 52 -5.26 8.51 -4.75
C THR A 52 -5.78 9.39 -5.88
N GLU A 53 -4.91 9.78 -6.83
CA GLU A 53 -5.27 10.59 -7.99
C GLU A 53 -6.28 9.89 -8.92
N LEU A 54 -6.12 8.59 -9.18
CA LEU A 54 -7.03 7.81 -10.01
C LEU A 54 -8.43 7.69 -9.40
N LEU A 55 -8.52 7.58 -8.08
CA LEU A 55 -9.81 7.55 -7.38
C LEU A 55 -10.43 8.94 -7.30
N ALA A 56 -9.65 10.00 -7.09
CA ALA A 56 -10.13 11.38 -7.16
C ALA A 56 -10.68 11.72 -8.56
N ALA A 57 -9.98 11.34 -9.63
CA ALA A 57 -10.45 11.47 -11.01
C ALA A 57 -11.75 10.68 -11.26
N SER A 58 -12.05 9.68 -10.46
CA SER A 58 -13.30 8.90 -10.53
C SER A 58 -14.46 9.50 -9.74
N GLY A 59 -14.24 10.64 -9.06
CA GLY A 59 -15.24 11.43 -8.34
C GLY A 59 -15.37 11.13 -6.86
N TYR A 60 -14.37 10.47 -6.24
CA TYR A 60 -14.29 10.33 -4.79
C TYR A 60 -13.53 11.51 -4.17
N ASP A 61 -13.95 11.91 -2.97
CA ASP A 61 -13.18 12.84 -2.13
C ASP A 61 -12.04 12.04 -1.46
N MET A 62 -10.80 12.50 -1.59
CA MET A 62 -9.66 11.68 -1.18
C MET A 62 -8.83 12.32 -0.06
N ILE A 63 -8.46 11.48 0.91
CA ILE A 63 -7.36 11.75 1.86
C ILE A 63 -6.27 10.71 1.61
N GLY A 64 -5.03 11.15 1.39
CA GLY A 64 -3.85 10.28 1.35
C GLY A 64 -3.01 10.47 2.61
N VAL A 65 -2.64 9.38 3.26
CA VAL A 65 -1.73 9.35 4.41
C VAL A 65 -0.48 8.58 4.04
N ASP A 66 0.67 9.17 4.27
CA ASP A 66 1.97 8.51 4.16
C ASP A 66 2.93 9.06 5.23
N ASN A 67 3.92 8.29 5.62
CA ASN A 67 4.94 8.70 6.59
C ASN A 67 6.23 9.23 5.94
N SER A 68 6.36 9.15 4.61
CA SER A 68 7.48 9.71 3.86
C SER A 68 7.14 11.11 3.34
N GLU A 69 7.93 12.11 3.73
CA GLU A 69 7.82 13.48 3.24
C GLU A 69 8.12 13.53 1.73
N GLU A 70 9.09 12.76 1.28
CA GLU A 70 9.52 12.68 -0.12
C GLU A 70 8.43 12.09 -1.01
N MET A 71 7.77 11.01 -0.57
CA MET A 71 6.63 10.43 -1.27
C MET A 71 5.49 11.44 -1.39
N LEU A 72 5.17 12.13 -0.31
CA LEU A 72 4.10 13.15 -0.32
C LEU A 72 4.48 14.37 -1.16
N ALA A 73 5.76 14.72 -1.29
CA ALA A 73 6.19 15.79 -2.19
C ALA A 73 5.84 15.45 -3.65
N GLU A 74 6.08 14.21 -4.09
CA GLU A 74 5.67 13.74 -5.42
C GLU A 74 4.14 13.71 -5.58
N ALA A 75 3.41 13.26 -4.56
CA ALA A 75 1.95 13.26 -4.53
C ALA A 75 1.38 14.69 -4.67
N MET A 76 1.96 15.66 -3.97
CA MET A 76 1.56 17.07 -4.07
C MET A 76 1.80 17.66 -5.45
N GLN A 77 2.91 17.31 -6.14
CA GLN A 77 3.17 17.73 -7.50
C GLN A 77 2.13 17.18 -8.48
N LYS A 78 1.72 15.92 -8.32
CA LYS A 78 0.63 15.32 -9.10
C LYS A 78 -0.67 16.05 -8.88
N ARG A 79 -1.04 16.33 -7.62
CA ARG A 79 -2.24 17.11 -7.26
C ARG A 79 -2.24 18.51 -7.88
N GLU A 80 -1.11 19.21 -7.85
CA GLU A 80 -0.99 20.52 -8.48
C GLU A 80 -1.23 20.46 -10.00
N THR A 81 -0.79 19.39 -10.64
CA THR A 81 -0.94 19.17 -12.08
C THR A 81 -2.36 18.76 -12.44
N SER A 82 -2.97 17.87 -11.68
CA SER A 82 -4.34 17.35 -11.91
C SER A 82 -5.41 18.36 -11.52
N GLY A 83 -5.15 19.17 -10.50
CA GLY A 83 -6.09 20.11 -9.91
C GLY A 83 -7.18 19.45 -9.07
N HIS A 84 -7.02 18.16 -8.70
CA HIS A 84 -7.96 17.49 -7.82
C HIS A 84 -7.85 18.03 -6.38
N ASP A 85 -8.97 18.07 -5.67
CA ASP A 85 -9.01 18.48 -4.25
C ASP A 85 -8.71 17.27 -3.35
N ILE A 86 -7.43 16.98 -3.18
CA ILE A 86 -6.93 15.87 -2.37
C ILE A 86 -6.24 16.42 -1.13
N LEU A 87 -6.54 15.87 0.04
CA LEU A 87 -5.83 16.18 1.28
C LEU A 87 -4.73 15.14 1.53
N TYR A 88 -3.47 15.54 1.44
CA TYR A 88 -2.34 14.72 1.84
C TYR A 88 -1.89 15.06 3.26
N LEU A 89 -1.66 14.04 4.09
CA LEU A 89 -1.26 14.15 5.49
C LEU A 89 0.02 13.35 5.75
N LEU A 90 1.04 14.01 6.27
CA LEU A 90 2.27 13.36 6.73
C LEU A 90 1.99 12.75 8.11
N GLN A 91 1.62 11.48 8.14
CA GLN A 91 1.28 10.74 9.35
C GLN A 91 1.70 9.27 9.21
N ASN A 92 2.06 8.65 10.34
CA ASN A 92 2.25 7.21 10.39
C ASN A 92 0.88 6.51 10.47
N MET A 93 0.68 5.45 9.67
CA MET A 93 -0.57 4.67 9.70
C MET A 93 -0.85 4.01 11.05
N GLN A 94 0.16 3.85 11.92
CA GLN A 94 0.00 3.32 13.27
C GLN A 94 -0.62 4.34 14.25
N GLU A 95 -0.66 5.62 13.91
CA GLU A 95 -1.13 6.69 14.80
C GLU A 95 -1.88 7.81 14.07
N PHE A 96 -2.44 7.50 12.89
CA PHE A 96 -3.13 8.51 12.11
C PHE A 96 -4.40 9.01 12.81
N GLU A 97 -4.67 10.29 12.63
CA GLU A 97 -5.86 10.97 13.17
C GLU A 97 -6.62 11.69 12.07
N LEU A 98 -7.95 11.55 12.10
CA LEU A 98 -8.88 12.27 11.23
C LEU A 98 -9.87 13.07 12.06
N TYR A 99 -10.40 14.18 11.51
CA TYR A 99 -11.44 14.98 12.16
C TYR A 99 -12.83 14.33 12.15
N GLY A 100 -13.03 13.29 11.37
CA GLY A 100 -14.30 12.60 11.22
C GLY A 100 -14.10 11.21 10.66
N THR A 101 -15.21 10.58 10.26
CA THR A 101 -15.21 9.25 9.67
C THR A 101 -15.22 9.30 8.15
N VAL A 102 -14.85 8.19 7.51
CA VAL A 102 -14.75 8.02 6.07
C VAL A 102 -15.61 6.85 5.61
N ARG A 103 -16.10 6.88 4.37
CA ARG A 103 -16.92 5.81 3.80
C ARG A 103 -16.13 4.54 3.51
N ALA A 104 -14.87 4.70 3.16
CA ALA A 104 -13.96 3.59 2.98
C ALA A 104 -12.53 3.98 3.35
N VAL A 105 -11.77 2.98 3.76
CA VAL A 105 -10.31 3.03 3.85
C VAL A 105 -9.76 2.06 2.82
N ILE A 106 -8.73 2.46 2.10
CA ILE A 106 -7.96 1.60 1.21
C ILE A 106 -6.50 1.60 1.63
N SER A 107 -5.80 0.48 1.39
CA SER A 107 -4.34 0.39 1.54
C SER A 107 -3.83 -0.62 0.52
N VAL A 108 -3.11 -0.15 -0.47
CA VAL A 108 -2.69 -0.95 -1.63
C VAL A 108 -1.18 -0.97 -1.79
N CYS A 109 -0.68 -1.76 -2.72
CA CYS A 109 0.76 -1.92 -2.95
C CYS A 109 1.52 -2.42 -1.72
N ASP A 110 0.96 -3.44 -1.04
CA ASP A 110 1.60 -4.11 0.12
C ASP A 110 2.05 -3.16 1.27
N SER A 111 1.44 -1.98 1.36
CA SER A 111 1.79 -1.00 2.40
C SER A 111 1.65 -1.57 3.82
N LEU A 112 0.65 -2.43 4.06
CA LEU A 112 0.45 -3.07 5.36
C LEU A 112 1.50 -4.14 5.71
N ASN A 113 2.21 -4.68 4.72
CA ASN A 113 3.32 -5.60 5.00
C ASN A 113 4.50 -4.93 5.72
N TYR A 114 4.60 -3.59 5.66
CA TYR A 114 5.61 -2.82 6.42
C TYR A 114 5.37 -2.82 7.94
N LEU A 115 4.17 -3.23 8.39
CA LEU A 115 3.88 -3.46 9.80
C LEU A 115 4.45 -4.83 10.18
N THR A 116 5.68 -4.85 10.68
CA THR A 116 6.40 -6.11 10.96
C THR A 116 5.99 -6.75 12.29
N GLU A 117 5.35 -6.00 13.19
CA GLU A 117 4.83 -6.51 14.44
C GLU A 117 3.31 -6.75 14.34
N GLU A 118 2.86 -7.91 14.83
CA GLU A 118 1.43 -8.27 14.82
C GLU A 118 0.56 -7.25 15.56
N GLN A 119 1.06 -6.74 16.67
CA GLN A 119 0.37 -5.75 17.48
C GLN A 119 0.16 -4.43 16.73
N ASP A 120 1.11 -4.03 15.89
CA ASP A 120 1.00 -2.83 15.07
C ASP A 120 -0.06 -2.99 13.98
N LEU A 121 -0.10 -4.16 13.34
CA LEU A 121 -1.13 -4.46 12.35
C LEU A 121 -2.54 -4.50 12.98
N GLU A 122 -2.68 -5.12 14.16
CA GLU A 122 -3.94 -5.13 14.91
C GLU A 122 -4.37 -3.70 15.28
N HIS A 123 -3.44 -2.89 15.77
CA HIS A 123 -3.71 -1.51 16.12
C HIS A 123 -4.15 -0.66 14.90
N VAL A 124 -3.51 -0.83 13.76
CA VAL A 124 -3.96 -0.17 12.51
C VAL A 124 -5.38 -0.60 12.14
N PHE A 125 -5.72 -1.89 12.27
CA PHE A 125 -7.09 -2.35 12.02
C PHE A 125 -8.11 -1.74 13.00
N GLU A 126 -7.75 -1.56 14.27
CA GLU A 126 -8.57 -0.85 15.26
C GLU A 126 -8.79 0.62 14.88
N LEU A 127 -7.73 1.31 14.46
CA LEU A 127 -7.82 2.70 13.99
C LEU A 127 -8.70 2.81 12.74
N VAL A 128 -8.52 1.91 11.78
CA VAL A 128 -9.37 1.83 10.59
C VAL A 128 -10.83 1.63 11.00
N ASN A 129 -11.11 0.67 11.88
CA ASN A 129 -12.46 0.47 12.38
C ASN A 129 -13.01 1.73 13.04
N ASN A 130 -12.20 2.43 13.86
CA ASN A 130 -12.61 3.66 14.52
C ASN A 130 -12.98 4.78 13.56
N TYR A 131 -12.26 4.95 12.44
CA TYR A 131 -12.51 6.02 11.49
C TYR A 131 -13.45 5.66 10.34
N LEU A 132 -13.86 4.42 10.18
CA LEU A 132 -14.89 4.05 9.21
C LEU A 132 -16.28 4.55 9.66
N ASP A 133 -17.09 4.99 8.72
CA ASP A 133 -18.53 5.19 8.91
C ASP A 133 -19.20 3.88 9.36
N PRO A 134 -20.36 3.92 10.03
CA PRO A 134 -21.14 2.72 10.28
C PRO A 134 -21.39 1.93 8.99
N GLY A 135 -20.85 0.72 8.93
CA GLY A 135 -20.89 -0.11 7.74
C GLY A 135 -19.95 0.31 6.61
N GLY A 136 -18.96 1.16 6.86
CA GLY A 136 -17.90 1.53 5.92
C GLY A 136 -16.99 0.35 5.56
N LEU A 137 -16.27 0.46 4.45
CA LEU A 137 -15.41 -0.61 3.93
C LEU A 137 -13.94 -0.37 4.21
N PHE A 138 -13.23 -1.46 4.43
CA PHE A 138 -11.78 -1.52 4.39
C PHE A 138 -11.35 -2.47 3.27
N ILE A 139 -10.63 -1.96 2.27
CA ILE A 139 -10.11 -2.74 1.15
C ILE A 139 -8.59 -2.59 1.15
N PHE A 140 -7.89 -3.71 1.26
CA PHE A 140 -6.43 -3.69 1.27
C PHE A 140 -5.85 -4.91 0.58
N ASP A 141 -4.60 -4.82 0.16
CA ASP A 141 -3.84 -5.97 -0.29
C ASP A 141 -2.66 -6.26 0.63
N MET A 142 -2.21 -7.50 0.56
CA MET A 142 -0.96 -7.94 1.21
C MET A 142 -0.26 -8.99 0.35
N ASN A 143 1.05 -8.91 0.33
CA ASN A 143 1.90 -9.97 -0.17
C ASN A 143 1.80 -11.20 0.74
N THR A 144 1.80 -12.37 0.13
CA THR A 144 1.68 -13.65 0.83
C THR A 144 3.03 -14.22 1.27
N VAL A 145 2.99 -15.20 2.16
CA VAL A 145 4.17 -16.03 2.48
C VAL A 145 4.78 -16.65 1.21
N TYR A 146 3.91 -17.17 0.31
CA TYR A 146 4.34 -17.76 -0.95
C TYR A 146 5.12 -16.79 -1.84
N LYS A 147 4.72 -15.51 -1.87
CA LYS A 147 5.44 -14.50 -2.65
C LYS A 147 6.87 -14.33 -2.14
N TYR A 148 7.06 -14.17 -0.85
CA TYR A 148 8.39 -13.94 -0.30
C TYR A 148 9.25 -15.21 -0.34
N GLN A 149 8.67 -16.36 -0.02
CA GLN A 149 9.40 -17.62 0.08
C GLN A 149 9.73 -18.23 -1.28
N GLU A 150 8.77 -18.27 -2.20
CA GLU A 150 8.87 -19.05 -3.45
C GLU A 150 9.05 -18.18 -4.70
N MET A 151 8.39 -17.01 -4.76
CA MET A 151 8.45 -16.17 -5.96
C MET A 151 9.66 -15.25 -5.98
N ILE A 152 9.98 -14.63 -4.84
CA ILE A 152 11.11 -13.72 -4.71
C ILE A 152 12.30 -14.47 -4.12
N GLY A 153 12.11 -15.13 -2.96
CA GLY A 153 13.18 -15.87 -2.27
C GLY A 153 14.41 -14.99 -2.00
N ASP A 154 15.56 -15.61 -1.94
CA ASP A 154 16.84 -14.92 -1.84
C ASP A 154 17.37 -14.53 -3.22
N SER A 155 16.67 -13.62 -3.89
CA SER A 155 17.01 -13.22 -5.26
C SER A 155 17.64 -11.83 -5.30
N THR A 156 18.39 -11.58 -6.36
CA THR A 156 18.85 -10.23 -6.72
C THR A 156 18.16 -9.82 -8.01
N ILE A 157 17.48 -8.69 -7.97
CA ILE A 157 16.81 -8.07 -9.11
C ILE A 157 17.61 -6.80 -9.44
N ALA A 158 17.96 -6.59 -10.69
CA ALA A 158 18.63 -5.38 -11.11
C ALA A 158 17.99 -4.83 -12.38
N GLU A 159 17.84 -3.53 -12.42
CA GLU A 159 17.31 -2.82 -13.58
C GLU A 159 18.18 -1.61 -13.89
N ASN A 160 18.32 -1.33 -15.20
CA ASN A 160 19.09 -0.19 -15.68
C ASN A 160 18.26 0.57 -16.71
N ARG A 161 17.97 1.84 -16.41
CA ARG A 161 17.23 2.78 -17.25
C ARG A 161 18.02 4.07 -17.43
N GLU A 162 17.52 4.97 -18.26
CA GLU A 162 18.12 6.30 -18.45
C GLU A 162 18.02 7.15 -17.19
N GLU A 163 16.91 7.02 -16.46
CA GLU A 163 16.60 7.76 -15.25
C GLU A 163 17.38 7.27 -14.01
N GLY A 164 17.96 6.08 -14.07
CA GLY A 164 18.74 5.49 -12.99
C GLY A 164 18.84 3.98 -13.09
N SER A 165 19.52 3.40 -12.12
CA SER A 165 19.64 1.94 -12.01
C SER A 165 19.43 1.54 -10.58
N PHE A 166 18.93 0.32 -10.37
CA PHE A 166 18.88 -0.26 -9.03
C PHE A 166 19.41 -1.69 -9.01
N ILE A 167 19.89 -2.07 -7.83
CA ILE A 167 20.14 -3.44 -7.43
C ILE A 167 19.30 -3.68 -6.18
N TRP A 168 18.44 -4.65 -6.24
CA TRP A 168 17.56 -5.06 -5.16
C TRP A 168 17.95 -6.47 -4.74
N GLU A 169 18.49 -6.59 -3.54
CA GLU A 169 18.84 -7.87 -2.93
C GLU A 169 17.76 -8.22 -1.91
N ASN A 170 17.15 -9.38 -2.08
CA ASN A 170 16.06 -9.85 -1.24
C ASN A 170 16.53 -10.99 -0.35
N THR A 171 16.13 -10.96 0.91
CA THR A 171 16.38 -12.06 1.87
C THR A 171 15.11 -12.31 2.68
N TYR A 172 14.65 -13.55 2.71
CA TYR A 172 13.48 -13.94 3.49
C TYR A 172 13.85 -14.84 4.65
N ASP A 173 13.53 -14.42 5.88
CA ASP A 173 13.65 -15.23 7.08
C ASP A 173 12.34 -15.95 7.39
N GLU A 174 12.32 -17.27 7.18
CA GLU A 174 11.15 -18.11 7.40
C GLU A 174 10.70 -18.17 8.87
N GLU A 175 11.62 -18.02 9.83
CA GLU A 175 11.31 -18.13 11.26
C GLU A 175 10.50 -16.92 11.74
N SER A 176 10.93 -15.72 11.37
CA SER A 176 10.23 -14.46 11.71
C SER A 176 9.13 -14.09 10.74
N GLY A 177 9.16 -14.61 9.51
CA GLY A 177 8.31 -14.19 8.39
C GLY A 177 8.70 -12.83 7.82
N ILE A 178 9.91 -12.33 8.15
CA ILE A 178 10.41 -11.04 7.69
C ILE A 178 11.11 -11.18 6.35
N ASN A 179 10.77 -10.31 5.44
CA ASN A 179 11.45 -10.10 4.18
C ASN A 179 12.24 -8.79 4.23
N GLU A 180 13.54 -8.85 4.00
CA GLU A 180 14.42 -7.71 3.89
C GLU A 180 14.68 -7.40 2.41
N TYR A 181 14.51 -6.13 2.04
CA TYR A 181 14.90 -5.59 0.75
C TYR A 181 16.06 -4.63 0.92
N ALA A 182 17.27 -5.01 0.55
CA ALA A 182 18.42 -4.12 0.47
C ALA A 182 18.45 -3.52 -0.95
N LEU A 183 18.09 -2.25 -1.05
CA LEU A 183 17.99 -1.52 -2.30
C LEU A 183 19.21 -0.60 -2.47
N THR A 184 19.96 -0.79 -3.53
CA THR A 184 21.02 0.13 -3.97
C THR A 184 20.55 0.84 -5.24
N LEU A 185 20.47 2.16 -5.18
CA LEU A 185 20.12 3.04 -6.31
C LEU A 185 21.36 3.75 -6.84
N PHE A 186 21.40 3.97 -8.14
CA PHE A 186 22.36 4.83 -8.82
C PHE A 186 21.59 5.86 -9.64
N LEU A 187 21.53 7.08 -9.14
CA LEU A 187 20.77 8.18 -9.74
C LEU A 187 21.70 9.13 -10.47
N PRO A 188 21.45 9.47 -11.76
CA PRO A 188 22.30 10.37 -12.49
C PRO A 188 22.14 11.80 -11.96
N ASP A 189 23.27 12.51 -11.80
CA ASP A 189 23.30 13.94 -11.56
C ASP A 189 23.40 14.74 -12.87
N THR A 190 23.31 16.06 -12.76
CA THR A 190 23.39 16.97 -13.92
C THR A 190 24.77 17.00 -14.60
N ASP A 191 25.81 16.50 -13.93
CA ASP A 191 27.18 16.46 -14.43
C ASP A 191 27.52 15.11 -15.08
N GLY A 192 26.56 14.18 -15.17
CA GLY A 192 26.72 12.85 -15.73
C GLY A 192 27.46 11.88 -14.81
N ARG A 193 27.50 12.17 -13.51
CA ARG A 193 27.93 11.24 -12.46
C ARG A 193 26.70 10.55 -11.89
N TYR A 194 26.94 9.51 -11.09
CA TYR A 194 25.89 8.81 -10.38
C TYR A 194 26.06 8.99 -8.88
N GLU A 195 24.99 9.39 -8.21
CA GLU A 195 24.85 9.30 -6.76
C GLU A 195 24.41 7.89 -6.40
N LYS A 196 25.12 7.29 -5.41
CA LYS A 196 24.73 6.00 -4.85
C LYS A 196 23.92 6.24 -3.59
N VAL A 197 22.71 5.69 -3.56
CA VAL A 197 21.83 5.69 -2.39
C VAL A 197 21.55 4.26 -1.98
N GLU A 198 21.49 3.99 -0.69
CA GLU A 198 21.17 2.67 -0.12
C GLU A 198 20.00 2.81 0.83
N GLU A 199 18.98 2.00 0.63
CA GLU A 199 17.81 1.91 1.52
C GLU A 199 17.59 0.44 1.90
N VAL A 200 17.05 0.20 3.09
CA VAL A 200 16.68 -1.13 3.54
C VAL A 200 15.24 -1.10 4.00
N HIS A 201 14.43 -2.00 3.46
CA HIS A 201 13.01 -2.12 3.76
C HIS A 201 12.74 -3.47 4.40
N TYR A 202 11.88 -3.49 5.38
CA TYR A 202 11.42 -4.70 6.04
C TYR A 202 9.93 -4.85 5.86
N GLN A 203 9.51 -6.02 5.39
CA GLN A 203 8.11 -6.38 5.25
C GLN A 203 7.87 -7.72 5.93
N ARG A 204 6.67 -7.93 6.46
CA ARG A 204 6.29 -9.20 7.07
C ARG A 204 5.21 -9.90 6.26
N ALA A 205 5.42 -11.20 6.04
CA ALA A 205 4.41 -12.08 5.50
C ALA A 205 3.50 -12.58 6.63
N TYR A 206 2.20 -12.29 6.52
CA TYR A 206 1.20 -12.77 7.47
C TYR A 206 0.41 -13.92 6.86
N PRO A 207 0.29 -15.08 7.55
CA PRO A 207 -0.63 -16.13 7.14
C PRO A 207 -2.06 -15.63 7.05
N LEU A 208 -2.82 -16.08 6.05
CA LEU A 208 -4.21 -15.68 5.82
C LEU A 208 -5.09 -15.81 7.07
N GLU A 209 -4.96 -16.91 7.81
CA GLU A 209 -5.78 -17.14 9.02
C GLU A 209 -5.44 -16.16 10.15
N GLN A 210 -4.19 -15.69 10.22
CA GLN A 210 -3.78 -14.67 11.18
C GLN A 210 -4.44 -13.33 10.84
N ILE A 211 -4.41 -12.90 9.57
CA ILE A 211 -5.08 -11.67 9.12
C ILE A 211 -6.57 -11.70 9.43
N LYS A 212 -7.24 -12.86 9.21
CA LYS A 212 -8.65 -13.04 9.55
C LYS A 212 -8.93 -12.86 11.05
N THR A 213 -8.04 -13.39 11.88
CA THR A 213 -8.15 -13.29 13.34
C THR A 213 -8.00 -11.82 13.77
N LEU A 214 -6.99 -11.10 13.25
CA LEU A 214 -6.74 -9.71 13.58
C LEU A 214 -7.88 -8.78 13.11
N LEU A 215 -8.46 -9.02 11.94
CA LEU A 215 -9.64 -8.28 11.49
C LEU A 215 -10.82 -8.48 12.47
N GLN A 216 -11.04 -9.70 12.89
CA GLN A 216 -12.15 -10.01 13.81
C GLN A 216 -11.94 -9.39 15.18
N SER A 217 -10.73 -9.45 15.76
CA SER A 217 -10.42 -8.85 17.07
C SER A 217 -10.57 -7.33 17.03
N SER A 218 -10.24 -6.68 15.90
CA SER A 218 -10.35 -5.24 15.71
C SER A 218 -11.78 -4.75 15.37
N GLY A 219 -12.79 -5.63 15.39
CA GLY A 219 -14.19 -5.27 15.11
C GLY A 219 -14.52 -5.12 13.63
N LEU A 220 -13.65 -5.61 12.74
CA LEU A 220 -13.87 -5.62 11.31
C LEU A 220 -14.39 -6.99 10.85
N LYS A 221 -15.47 -7.00 10.10
CA LYS A 221 -16.03 -8.22 9.52
C LYS A 221 -15.44 -8.47 8.14
N LEU A 222 -14.68 -9.54 7.99
CA LEU A 222 -14.20 -9.97 6.67
C LEU A 222 -15.38 -10.40 5.79
N LEU A 223 -15.49 -9.83 4.60
CA LEU A 223 -16.51 -10.12 3.60
C LEU A 223 -16.00 -11.04 2.51
N ALA A 224 -14.81 -10.77 2.00
CA ALA A 224 -14.19 -11.55 0.92
C ALA A 224 -12.66 -11.48 0.97
N VAL A 225 -12.04 -12.51 0.40
CA VAL A 225 -10.61 -12.52 0.05
C VAL A 225 -10.48 -13.05 -1.37
N TYR A 226 -9.71 -12.37 -2.19
CA TYR A 226 -9.49 -12.72 -3.59
C TYR A 226 -7.99 -12.82 -3.92
N ASP A 227 -7.66 -13.57 -4.96
CA ASP A 227 -6.37 -13.45 -5.64
C ASP A 227 -6.28 -12.02 -6.21
N ALA A 228 -5.17 -11.31 -5.94
CA ALA A 228 -5.12 -9.86 -6.00
C ALA A 228 -5.71 -9.25 -7.28
N TYR A 229 -6.56 -8.26 -7.06
CA TYR A 229 -7.27 -7.47 -8.08
C TYR A 229 -8.09 -8.30 -9.07
N THR A 230 -8.49 -9.49 -8.66
CA THR A 230 -9.43 -10.36 -9.40
C THR A 230 -10.67 -10.67 -8.53
N ARG A 231 -11.55 -11.54 -9.04
CA ARG A 231 -12.66 -12.13 -8.27
C ARG A 231 -12.45 -13.63 -8.04
N ASP A 232 -11.26 -14.12 -8.36
CA ASP A 232 -10.91 -15.51 -8.16
C ASP A 232 -10.59 -15.79 -6.68
N ALA A 233 -10.91 -17.00 -6.24
CA ALA A 233 -10.57 -17.42 -4.88
C ALA A 233 -9.04 -17.50 -4.70
N PRO A 234 -8.53 -17.24 -3.48
CA PRO A 234 -7.13 -17.44 -3.16
C PRO A 234 -6.66 -18.86 -3.49
N ARG A 235 -5.48 -18.97 -4.07
CA ARG A 235 -4.79 -20.24 -4.34
C ARG A 235 -3.58 -20.38 -3.43
N ALA A 236 -3.05 -21.60 -3.34
CA ALA A 236 -1.83 -21.85 -2.57
C ALA A 236 -0.60 -21.09 -3.13
N ASP A 237 -0.63 -20.78 -4.43
CA ASP A 237 0.41 -20.07 -5.17
C ASP A 237 0.07 -18.60 -5.46
N SER A 238 -0.96 -18.03 -4.83
CA SER A 238 -1.26 -16.60 -4.93
C SER A 238 -0.14 -15.78 -4.30
N GLY A 239 0.47 -14.90 -5.08
CA GLY A 239 1.56 -14.04 -4.59
C GLY A 239 1.09 -12.84 -3.77
N ARG A 240 -0.16 -12.41 -3.98
CA ARG A 240 -0.79 -11.27 -3.32
C ARG A 240 -2.27 -11.56 -3.13
N LEU A 241 -2.85 -11.13 -2.03
CA LEU A 241 -4.29 -11.26 -1.76
C LEU A 241 -4.90 -9.89 -1.55
N THR A 242 -6.12 -9.70 -2.04
CA THR A 242 -6.96 -8.53 -1.74
C THR A 242 -8.03 -8.93 -0.71
N PHE A 243 -8.15 -8.14 0.33
CA PHE A 243 -9.10 -8.31 1.42
C PHE A 243 -10.17 -7.24 1.35
N ILE A 244 -11.42 -7.64 1.56
CA ILE A 244 -12.56 -6.73 1.70
C ILE A 244 -13.17 -6.99 3.06
N ALA A 245 -13.08 -6.01 3.92
CA ALA A 245 -13.66 -6.05 5.26
C ALA A 245 -14.63 -4.88 5.44
N LYS A 246 -15.47 -4.95 6.45
CA LYS A 246 -16.52 -3.98 6.76
C LYS A 246 -16.53 -3.68 8.24
N GLU A 247 -16.72 -2.42 8.59
CA GLU A 247 -17.07 -2.03 9.96
C GLU A 247 -18.32 -2.79 10.41
N TYR A 248 -18.30 -3.26 11.65
CA TYR A 248 -19.39 -4.03 12.23
C TYR A 248 -19.53 -3.74 13.71
N GLY A 249 -20.64 -3.11 14.08
CA GLY A 249 -21.00 -2.92 15.48
C GLY A 249 -21.04 -1.48 15.99
N LYS A 250 -20.87 -0.48 15.12
CA LYS A 250 -21.15 0.92 15.46
C LYS A 250 -22.63 1.26 15.35
#